data_69bb7345ee5917621a0ff8a92ac81ef5
#
_entry.id   69bb7345ee5917621a0ff8a92ac81ef5
#
_cell.length_a   1.000
_cell.length_b   1.000
_cell.length_c   1.000
_cell.angle_alpha   90.00
_cell.angle_beta   90.00
_cell.angle_gamma   90.00
#
_symmetry.space_group_name_H-M   'P 1'
#
loop_
_entity.id
_entity.type
_entity.pdbx_description
1 polymer ?
#
loop_
_entity_poly.entity_id
_entity_poly.type
_entity_poly.pdbx_seq_one_letter_code
_entity_poly.pdbx_strand_id
1 'polypeptide(L)'
;SLGNESSFGKAFFGGANYIKRRDNTRPVHYEGLQNADSKYYYTELVDMVSMMYPSFEKIREDVLENEKETRPFVLCEYTHAMGNSCGDIAEYWDMIYNNEQMMGGFIWEWADHGIKTDQGFLYGGDFKEPEHDGNFCADGLLTPDRKLKSNALEMKAVYSGKTHSEVCKIDAPASTYKFSSTINIEVNEHTGEITSIKADGNEVLRTPIH
;
A
#
# COMPACT_ATOMS: atom_id res chain seq x y z
N SER A 1 13.36 -2.56 -13.09
CA SER A 1 12.04 -2.33 -13.70
C SER A 1 12.16 -1.61 -15.03
N LEU A 2 11.27 -1.90 -15.95
CA LEU A 2 11.18 -1.23 -17.25
C LEU A 2 10.31 0.04 -17.24
N GLY A 3 9.65 0.32 -16.16
CA GLY A 3 8.79 1.50 -16.00
C GLY A 3 7.65 1.27 -15.02
N ASN A 4 6.84 2.29 -14.84
CA ASN A 4 5.67 2.32 -13.99
C ASN A 4 4.51 2.96 -14.75
N GLU A 5 3.30 2.40 -14.65
CA GLU A 5 2.04 2.92 -15.22
C GLU A 5 2.13 3.41 -16.67
N SER A 6 2.93 2.73 -17.50
CA SER A 6 3.31 3.21 -18.84
C SER A 6 2.67 2.40 -19.96
N SER A 7 1.56 1.72 -19.71
CA SER A 7 0.91 0.83 -20.68
C SER A 7 1.83 -0.30 -21.16
N PHE A 8 1.43 -1.06 -22.17
CA PHE A 8 2.22 -2.13 -22.73
C PHE A 8 2.39 -1.97 -24.24
N GLY A 9 3.63 -2.14 -24.73
CA GLY A 9 3.92 -2.01 -26.13
C GLY A 9 5.25 -2.63 -26.56
N LYS A 10 5.52 -2.63 -27.87
CA LYS A 10 6.70 -3.28 -28.46
C LYS A 10 8.03 -2.75 -27.92
N ALA A 11 8.08 -1.49 -27.46
CA ALA A 11 9.27 -0.89 -26.88
C ALA A 11 9.76 -1.63 -25.62
N PHE A 12 8.83 -2.13 -24.80
CA PHE A 12 9.19 -2.91 -23.60
C PHE A 12 9.86 -4.23 -23.93
N PHE A 13 9.44 -4.93 -25.01
CA PHE A 13 10.14 -6.12 -25.50
C PHE A 13 11.56 -5.79 -25.96
N GLY A 14 11.72 -4.72 -26.72
CA GLY A 14 13.05 -4.24 -27.15
C GLY A 14 13.96 -3.92 -25.98
N GLY A 15 13.42 -3.20 -24.98
CA GLY A 15 14.13 -2.85 -23.74
C GLY A 15 14.53 -4.08 -22.91
N ALA A 16 13.59 -5.01 -22.68
CA ALA A 16 13.86 -6.24 -21.94
C ALA A 16 14.94 -7.10 -22.62
N ASN A 17 14.82 -7.31 -23.95
CA ASN A 17 15.82 -8.01 -24.73
C ASN A 17 17.19 -7.36 -24.67
N TYR A 18 17.25 -6.03 -24.78
CA TYR A 18 18.51 -5.30 -24.68
C TYR A 18 19.17 -5.49 -23.31
N ILE A 19 18.40 -5.37 -22.23
CA ILE A 19 18.91 -5.56 -20.87
C ILE A 19 19.44 -6.98 -20.68
N LYS A 20 18.65 -8.00 -21.04
CA LYS A 20 19.07 -9.41 -20.89
C LYS A 20 20.32 -9.79 -21.67
N ARG A 21 20.55 -9.13 -22.81
CA ARG A 21 21.82 -9.32 -23.58
C ARG A 21 23.02 -8.64 -22.94
N ARG A 22 22.79 -7.57 -22.18
CA ARG A 22 23.85 -6.82 -21.51
C ARG A 22 24.16 -7.34 -20.11
N ASP A 23 23.13 -7.77 -19.42
CA ASP A 23 23.18 -8.29 -18.05
C ASP A 23 22.11 -9.38 -17.89
N ASN A 24 22.52 -10.61 -17.83
CA ASN A 24 21.65 -11.77 -17.58
C ASN A 24 21.68 -12.23 -16.11
N THR A 25 22.32 -11.46 -15.23
CA THR A 25 22.46 -11.81 -13.81
C THR A 25 21.34 -11.24 -12.94
N ARG A 26 20.62 -10.25 -13.43
CA ARG A 26 19.52 -9.59 -12.70
C ARG A 26 18.18 -9.85 -13.37
N PRO A 27 17.11 -10.11 -12.59
CA PRO A 27 15.78 -10.29 -13.14
C PRO A 27 15.26 -8.99 -13.75
N VAL A 28 14.50 -9.12 -14.83
CA VAL A 28 13.79 -8.02 -15.49
C VAL A 28 12.36 -8.02 -15.01
N HIS A 29 11.89 -6.87 -14.57
CA HIS A 29 10.54 -6.62 -14.09
C HIS A 29 9.86 -5.52 -14.90
N TYR A 30 8.57 -5.68 -15.13
CA TYR A 30 7.70 -4.64 -15.68
C TYR A 30 6.28 -4.76 -15.11
N GLU A 31 5.85 -3.74 -14.38
CA GLU A 31 4.54 -3.68 -13.75
C GLU A 31 3.40 -3.72 -14.77
N GLY A 32 3.50 -2.93 -15.85
CA GLY A 32 2.47 -2.83 -16.88
C GLY A 32 2.22 -4.13 -17.68
N LEU A 33 2.97 -5.21 -17.42
CA LEU A 33 2.74 -6.51 -18.06
C LEU A 33 1.35 -7.07 -17.73
N GLN A 34 0.81 -6.80 -16.55
CA GLN A 34 -0.54 -7.21 -16.15
C GLN A 34 -1.65 -6.68 -17.07
N ASN A 35 -1.39 -5.59 -17.79
CA ASN A 35 -2.29 -4.97 -18.74
C ASN A 35 -2.05 -5.46 -20.19
N ALA A 36 -1.13 -6.39 -20.40
CA ALA A 36 -0.84 -6.93 -21.71
C ALA A 36 -1.91 -7.94 -22.15
N ASP A 37 -2.10 -8.07 -23.48
CA ASP A 37 -2.85 -9.19 -24.02
C ASP A 37 -2.27 -10.50 -23.47
N SER A 38 -3.13 -11.51 -23.22
CA SER A 38 -2.74 -12.82 -22.67
C SER A 38 -1.58 -13.51 -23.40
N LYS A 39 -1.45 -13.28 -24.72
CA LYS A 39 -0.34 -13.79 -25.54
C LYS A 39 1.03 -13.20 -25.20
N TYR A 40 1.07 -12.04 -24.54
CA TYR A 40 2.31 -11.37 -24.13
C TYR A 40 2.56 -11.49 -22.63
N TYR A 41 1.52 -11.77 -21.85
CA TYR A 41 1.62 -11.87 -20.39
C TYR A 41 2.64 -12.93 -19.96
N TYR A 42 2.63 -14.10 -20.59
CA TYR A 42 3.56 -15.20 -20.27
C TYR A 42 4.88 -15.14 -21.06
N THR A 43 5.36 -13.93 -21.34
CA THR A 43 6.65 -13.77 -22.02
C THR A 43 7.83 -14.15 -21.12
N GLU A 44 8.82 -14.83 -21.67
CA GLU A 44 10.10 -15.13 -21.00
C GLU A 44 11.02 -13.90 -20.85
N LEU A 45 10.62 -12.74 -21.37
CA LEU A 45 11.41 -11.52 -21.29
C LEU A 45 11.29 -10.81 -19.95
N VAL A 46 10.25 -11.12 -19.18
CA VAL A 46 10.01 -10.56 -17.84
C VAL A 46 10.06 -11.71 -16.84
N ASP A 47 10.95 -11.63 -15.88
CA ASP A 47 11.31 -12.75 -14.99
C ASP A 47 10.41 -12.83 -13.75
N MET A 48 9.63 -11.80 -13.45
CA MET A 48 8.73 -11.75 -12.31
C MET A 48 7.43 -11.05 -12.67
N VAL A 49 6.37 -11.42 -11.98
CA VAL A 49 5.06 -10.78 -12.11
C VAL A 49 4.80 -9.88 -10.92
N SER A 50 4.04 -8.83 -11.12
CA SER A 50 3.70 -7.89 -10.05
C SER A 50 2.30 -7.31 -10.22
N MET A 51 1.74 -6.82 -9.12
CA MET A 51 0.48 -6.08 -9.10
C MET A 51 0.60 -4.91 -8.13
N MET A 52 -0.18 -3.86 -8.41
CA MET A 52 -0.42 -2.74 -7.51
C MET A 52 -1.73 -2.97 -6.74
N TYR A 53 -1.69 -2.86 -5.43
CA TYR A 53 -2.86 -2.91 -4.55
C TYR A 53 -3.85 -4.06 -4.84
N PRO A 54 -3.41 -5.28 -5.13
CA PRO A 54 -4.33 -6.39 -5.38
C PRO A 54 -5.04 -6.81 -4.09
N SER A 55 -6.28 -7.26 -4.18
CA SER A 55 -6.92 -7.97 -3.06
C SER A 55 -6.26 -9.33 -2.82
N PHE A 56 -6.45 -9.89 -1.63
CA PHE A 56 -5.95 -11.23 -1.30
C PHE A 56 -6.52 -12.30 -2.23
N GLU A 57 -7.80 -12.18 -2.59
CA GLU A 57 -8.46 -13.08 -3.55
C GLU A 57 -7.77 -13.02 -4.90
N LYS A 58 -7.49 -11.80 -5.40
CA LYS A 58 -6.84 -11.62 -6.68
C LYS A 58 -5.43 -12.23 -6.71
N ILE A 59 -4.67 -12.10 -5.62
CA ILE A 59 -3.35 -12.76 -5.52
C ILE A 59 -3.51 -14.28 -5.57
N ARG A 60 -4.48 -14.84 -4.84
CA ARG A 60 -4.70 -16.29 -4.86
C ARG A 60 -5.07 -16.78 -6.26
N GLU A 61 -6.11 -16.20 -6.85
CA GLU A 61 -6.66 -16.65 -8.14
C GLU A 61 -5.68 -16.46 -9.30
N ASP A 62 -5.06 -15.28 -9.41
CA ASP A 62 -4.24 -14.93 -10.58
C ASP A 62 -2.79 -15.45 -10.46
N VAL A 63 -2.30 -15.71 -9.25
CA VAL A 63 -0.91 -16.07 -9.01
C VAL A 63 -0.76 -17.41 -8.32
N LEU A 64 -1.24 -17.55 -7.07
CA LEU A 64 -0.91 -18.72 -6.23
C LEU A 64 -1.62 -20.00 -6.67
N GLU A 65 -2.85 -19.91 -7.16
CA GLU A 65 -3.68 -21.03 -7.65
C GLU A 65 -3.63 -21.16 -9.17
N ASN A 66 -2.94 -20.27 -9.86
CA ASN A 66 -2.81 -20.29 -11.31
C ASN A 66 -1.60 -21.14 -11.73
N GLU A 67 -1.85 -22.41 -12.09
CA GLU A 67 -0.81 -23.36 -12.51
C GLU A 67 0.07 -22.87 -13.69
N LYS A 68 -0.40 -21.86 -14.46
CA LYS A 68 0.37 -21.28 -15.57
C LYS A 68 1.32 -20.19 -15.11
N GLU A 69 1.11 -19.62 -13.91
CA GLU A 69 1.95 -18.56 -13.38
C GLU A 69 2.99 -19.15 -12.42
N THR A 70 4.18 -19.34 -12.89
CA THR A 70 5.28 -19.93 -12.12
C THR A 70 6.38 -18.94 -11.76
N ARG A 71 6.27 -17.70 -12.25
CA ARG A 71 7.26 -16.65 -11.95
C ARG A 71 7.12 -16.17 -10.50
N PRO A 72 8.21 -15.69 -9.88
CA PRO A 72 8.12 -14.99 -8.61
C PRO A 72 7.17 -13.80 -8.69
N PHE A 73 6.40 -13.59 -7.63
CA PHE A 73 5.45 -12.49 -7.51
C PHE A 73 5.93 -11.44 -6.51
N VAL A 74 5.78 -10.17 -6.86
CA VAL A 74 6.07 -9.04 -5.98
C VAL A 74 4.91 -8.04 -5.99
N LEU A 75 4.55 -7.53 -4.82
CA LEU A 75 3.66 -6.37 -4.71
C LEU A 75 4.48 -5.13 -5.08
N CYS A 76 4.38 -4.66 -6.33
CA CYS A 76 5.18 -3.51 -6.76
C CYS A 76 4.72 -2.20 -6.09
N GLU A 77 3.47 -2.15 -5.65
CA GLU A 77 2.94 -1.18 -4.71
C GLU A 77 1.86 -1.84 -3.86
N TYR A 78 1.84 -1.57 -2.56
CA TYR A 78 0.79 -2.05 -1.67
C TYR A 78 0.60 -1.10 -0.48
N THR A 79 -0.55 -1.19 0.19
CA THR A 79 -0.88 -0.45 1.42
C THR A 79 -0.62 1.05 1.29
N HIS A 80 -1.26 1.69 0.30
CA HIS A 80 -1.16 3.14 0.04
C HIS A 80 -1.40 3.96 1.31
N ALA A 81 -0.39 4.73 1.75
CA ALA A 81 -0.37 5.34 3.09
C ALA A 81 -0.94 6.77 3.16
N MET A 82 -1.76 7.15 2.19
CA MET A 82 -2.40 8.48 2.17
C MET A 82 -3.52 8.59 3.22
N GLY A 83 -3.49 9.63 4.03
CA GLY A 83 -4.54 9.90 5.03
C GLY A 83 -4.64 8.79 6.10
N ASN A 84 -5.83 8.23 6.25
CA ASN A 84 -6.13 7.14 7.18
C ASN A 84 -6.11 5.74 6.53
N SER A 85 -5.58 5.62 5.32
CA SER A 85 -5.36 4.34 4.64
C SER A 85 -4.11 3.63 5.14
N CYS A 86 -3.66 2.59 4.44
CA CYS A 86 -2.51 1.76 4.82
C CYS A 86 -2.86 0.69 5.86
N GLY A 87 -3.85 -0.14 5.54
CA GLY A 87 -4.22 -1.32 6.33
C GLY A 87 -3.60 -2.61 5.81
N ASP A 88 -3.92 -3.70 6.49
CA ASP A 88 -3.67 -5.08 6.08
C ASP A 88 -2.18 -5.45 5.89
N ILE A 89 -1.26 -4.69 6.51
CA ILE A 89 0.19 -4.91 6.35
C ILE A 89 0.57 -6.30 6.88
N ALA A 90 0.09 -6.64 8.05
CA ALA A 90 0.39 -7.91 8.70
C ALA A 90 -0.18 -9.09 7.89
N GLU A 91 -1.39 -8.94 7.34
CA GLU A 91 -2.07 -9.95 6.52
C GLU A 91 -1.32 -10.21 5.20
N TYR A 92 -0.85 -9.14 4.53
CA TYR A 92 0.01 -9.30 3.35
C TYR A 92 1.29 -10.06 3.69
N TRP A 93 1.93 -9.74 4.82
CA TRP A 93 3.17 -10.40 5.21
C TRP A 93 2.96 -11.82 5.70
N ASP A 94 1.82 -12.13 6.34
CA ASP A 94 1.44 -13.51 6.62
C ASP A 94 1.29 -14.31 5.31
N MET A 95 0.67 -13.73 4.28
CA MET A 95 0.57 -14.37 2.96
C MET A 95 1.95 -14.53 2.32
N ILE A 96 2.81 -13.51 2.36
CA ILE A 96 4.17 -13.55 1.80
C ILE A 96 5.00 -14.64 2.45
N TYR A 97 5.03 -14.73 3.77
CA TYR A 97 5.84 -15.72 4.48
C TYR A 97 5.35 -17.16 4.31
N ASN A 98 4.07 -17.35 4.00
CA ASN A 98 3.50 -18.68 3.80
C ASN A 98 3.49 -19.17 2.35
N ASN A 99 3.99 -18.38 1.39
CA ASN A 99 3.98 -18.74 -0.03
C ASN A 99 5.33 -18.45 -0.69
N GLU A 100 6.03 -19.50 -1.09
CA GLU A 100 7.38 -19.40 -1.68
C GLU A 100 7.43 -18.59 -2.99
N GLN A 101 6.32 -18.49 -3.70
CA GLN A 101 6.24 -17.69 -4.92
C GLN A 101 6.22 -16.20 -4.65
N MET A 102 5.86 -15.76 -3.44
CA MET A 102 5.81 -14.35 -3.07
C MET A 102 7.15 -13.85 -2.55
N MET A 103 7.68 -12.81 -3.20
CA MET A 103 9.00 -12.23 -2.87
C MET A 103 8.93 -11.12 -1.84
N GLY A 104 7.77 -10.52 -1.62
CA GLY A 104 7.60 -9.34 -0.77
C GLY A 104 6.86 -8.21 -1.47
N GLY A 105 7.04 -6.99 -0.98
CA GLY A 105 6.37 -5.82 -1.55
C GLY A 105 7.05 -4.50 -1.24
N PHE A 106 6.70 -3.50 -2.04
CA PHE A 106 7.13 -2.11 -1.88
C PHE A 106 5.95 -1.27 -1.46
N ILE A 107 5.99 -0.76 -0.24
CA ILE A 107 4.91 0.08 0.27
C ILE A 107 4.89 1.43 -0.46
N TRP A 108 3.72 1.94 -0.75
CA TRP A 108 3.55 3.27 -1.29
C TRP A 108 3.04 4.22 -0.19
N GLU A 109 3.90 5.08 0.39
CA GLU A 109 5.33 5.14 0.14
C GLU A 109 6.10 5.46 1.44
N TRP A 110 7.39 5.78 1.31
CA TRP A 110 8.26 5.97 2.48
C TRP A 110 7.93 7.23 3.27
N ALA A 111 7.79 8.37 2.60
CA ALA A 111 7.61 9.65 3.28
C ALA A 111 6.86 10.67 2.43
N ASP A 112 5.99 11.44 3.06
CA ASP A 112 5.28 12.54 2.42
C ASP A 112 6.23 13.51 1.71
N HIS A 113 5.86 13.97 0.53
CA HIS A 113 6.63 14.91 -0.31
C HIS A 113 6.23 16.37 -0.02
N GLY A 114 6.46 16.84 1.17
CA GLY A 114 6.26 18.25 1.53
C GLY A 114 7.55 19.06 1.46
N ILE A 115 7.45 20.30 0.97
CA ILE A 115 8.54 21.25 0.93
C ILE A 115 8.48 22.10 2.20
N LYS A 116 9.56 22.12 2.98
CA LYS A 116 9.64 22.91 4.19
C LYS A 116 9.75 24.42 3.88
N THR A 117 8.87 25.19 4.48
CA THR A 117 8.83 26.65 4.39
C THR A 117 8.70 27.27 5.78
N ASP A 118 8.70 28.59 5.88
CA ASP A 118 8.42 29.32 7.12
C ASP A 118 6.97 29.15 7.59
N GLN A 119 6.07 28.75 6.69
CA GLN A 119 4.66 28.47 6.97
C GLN A 119 4.38 27.01 7.36
N GLY A 120 5.40 26.17 7.35
CA GLY A 120 5.27 24.71 7.53
C GLY A 120 5.63 23.94 6.28
N PHE A 121 5.07 22.75 6.13
CA PHE A 121 5.22 21.93 4.93
C PHE A 121 4.11 22.26 3.94
N LEU A 122 4.49 22.65 2.73
CA LEU A 122 3.59 22.92 1.62
C LEU A 122 3.70 21.82 0.57
N TYR A 123 2.59 21.52 -0.12
CA TYR A 123 2.51 20.49 -1.16
C TYR A 123 1.37 20.81 -2.14
N GLY A 124 1.19 20.00 -3.15
CA GLY A 124 0.18 19.96 -4.20
C GLY A 124 -0.86 21.09 -4.22
N GLY A 125 -0.62 22.16 -4.96
CA GLY A 125 -1.50 23.33 -5.09
C GLY A 125 -1.18 24.49 -4.14
N ASP A 126 -0.42 24.26 -3.07
CA ASP A 126 -0.07 25.31 -2.10
C ASP A 126 0.81 26.42 -2.70
N PHE A 127 1.58 26.12 -3.74
CA PHE A 127 2.42 27.05 -4.48
C PHE A 127 1.66 27.75 -5.62
N LYS A 128 0.34 27.52 -5.74
CA LYS A 128 -0.52 28.06 -6.80
C LYS A 128 -0.11 27.61 -8.21
N GLU A 129 0.52 26.46 -8.32
CA GLU A 129 0.81 25.81 -9.58
C GLU A 129 -0.51 25.41 -10.27
N PRO A 130 -0.60 25.56 -11.62
CA PRO A 130 -1.84 25.33 -12.35
C PRO A 130 -2.24 23.83 -12.43
N GLU A 131 -1.27 22.94 -12.35
CA GLU A 131 -1.45 21.48 -12.42
C GLU A 131 -0.86 20.83 -11.18
N HIS A 132 -1.68 20.10 -10.41
CA HIS A 132 -1.26 19.39 -9.22
C HIS A 132 -2.30 18.32 -8.84
N ASP A 133 -1.88 17.30 -8.11
CA ASP A 133 -2.72 16.20 -7.66
C ASP A 133 -3.13 16.32 -6.17
N GLY A 134 -3.10 17.53 -5.61
CA GLY A 134 -3.50 17.81 -4.23
C GLY A 134 -2.64 17.05 -3.22
N ASN A 135 -3.28 16.22 -2.39
CA ASN A 135 -2.62 15.45 -1.34
C ASN A 135 -2.07 14.08 -1.80
N PHE A 136 -2.06 13.77 -3.10
CA PHE A 136 -1.40 12.57 -3.67
C PHE A 136 0.13 12.64 -3.65
N CYS A 137 0.68 13.43 -2.79
CA CYS A 137 2.08 13.50 -2.39
C CYS A 137 2.25 13.42 -0.86
N ALA A 138 1.15 13.19 -0.14
CA ALA A 138 1.10 13.02 1.32
C ALA A 138 0.73 11.56 1.68
N ASP A 139 1.35 10.61 1.02
CA ASP A 139 1.09 9.17 1.04
C ASP A 139 2.23 8.35 1.65
N GLY A 140 3.12 9.00 2.39
CA GLY A 140 4.21 8.35 3.10
C GLY A 140 3.83 7.70 4.44
N LEU A 141 4.64 6.74 4.87
CA LEU A 141 4.66 6.22 6.24
C LEU A 141 5.20 7.25 7.24
N LEU A 142 5.99 8.19 6.74
CA LEU A 142 6.62 9.26 7.51
C LEU A 142 6.13 10.62 7.03
N THR A 143 6.12 11.58 7.93
CA THR A 143 5.97 12.99 7.56
C THR A 143 7.17 13.49 6.75
N PRO A 144 7.10 14.68 6.11
CA PRO A 144 8.24 15.22 5.36
C PRO A 144 9.51 15.41 6.21
N ASP A 145 9.35 15.69 7.51
CA ASP A 145 10.47 15.81 8.48
C ASP A 145 10.84 14.46 9.15
N ARG A 146 10.37 13.35 8.57
CA ARG A 146 10.70 11.97 8.95
C ARG A 146 10.18 11.52 10.32
N LYS A 147 9.10 12.11 10.81
CA LYS A 147 8.38 11.60 11.98
C LYS A 147 7.50 10.43 11.57
N LEU A 148 7.39 9.43 12.43
CA LEU A 148 6.56 8.26 12.20
C LEU A 148 5.07 8.64 12.20
N LYS A 149 4.33 8.20 11.18
CA LYS A 149 2.87 8.14 11.18
C LYS A 149 2.42 6.83 11.84
N SER A 150 1.15 6.70 12.17
CA SER A 150 0.63 5.53 12.93
C SER A 150 0.94 4.19 12.26
N ASN A 151 0.73 4.11 10.96
CA ASN A 151 0.97 2.92 10.14
C ASN A 151 2.46 2.54 10.01
N ALA A 152 3.39 3.48 10.22
CA ALA A 152 4.81 3.16 10.28
C ALA A 152 5.17 2.26 11.47
N LEU A 153 4.38 2.28 12.54
CA LEU A 153 4.59 1.42 13.70
C LEU A 153 4.23 -0.03 13.40
N GLU A 154 3.12 -0.26 12.69
CA GLU A 154 2.73 -1.58 12.22
C GLU A 154 3.78 -2.13 11.25
N MET A 155 4.15 -1.35 10.23
CA MET A 155 5.20 -1.72 9.28
C MET A 155 6.50 -2.10 9.99
N LYS A 156 6.94 -1.30 10.95
CA LYS A 156 8.15 -1.59 11.73
C LYS A 156 8.04 -2.92 12.48
N ALA A 157 6.87 -3.21 13.06
CA ALA A 157 6.64 -4.44 13.79
C ALA A 157 6.69 -5.66 12.85
N VAL A 158 5.96 -5.60 11.75
CA VAL A 158 5.91 -6.65 10.72
C VAL A 158 7.31 -6.91 10.14
N TYR A 159 8.03 -5.87 9.73
CA TYR A 159 9.39 -6.00 9.19
C TYR A 159 10.42 -6.46 10.24
N SER A 160 10.08 -6.37 11.52
CA SER A 160 10.88 -6.96 12.60
C SER A 160 10.54 -8.44 12.88
N GLY A 161 9.73 -9.05 12.03
CA GLY A 161 9.34 -10.47 12.11
C GLY A 161 8.23 -10.76 13.13
N LYS A 162 7.45 -9.76 13.55
CA LYS A 162 6.29 -10.00 14.40
C LYS A 162 5.13 -10.55 13.59
N THR A 163 4.46 -11.54 14.16
CA THR A 163 3.24 -12.12 13.58
C THR A 163 2.05 -11.15 13.68
N HIS A 164 1.01 -11.37 12.87
CA HIS A 164 -0.23 -10.59 12.93
C HIS A 164 -0.77 -10.49 14.38
N SER A 165 -0.82 -11.59 15.11
CA SER A 165 -1.30 -11.60 16.49
C SER A 165 -0.45 -10.78 17.48
N GLU A 166 0.83 -10.57 17.18
CA GLU A 166 1.72 -9.72 17.96
C GLU A 166 1.60 -8.25 17.57
N VAL A 167 1.39 -7.97 16.27
CA VAL A 167 1.15 -6.62 15.75
C VAL A 167 -0.12 -6.03 16.34
N CYS A 168 -1.20 -6.80 16.39
CA CYS A 168 -2.48 -6.37 16.99
C CYS A 168 -2.40 -6.03 18.48
N LYS A 169 -1.30 -6.37 19.15
CA LYS A 169 -1.04 -6.06 20.58
C LYS A 169 -0.09 -4.88 20.77
N ILE A 170 0.30 -4.21 19.68
CA ILE A 170 1.13 -3.03 19.80
C ILE A 170 0.28 -1.90 20.39
N ASP A 171 0.56 -1.59 21.66
CA ASP A 171 0.08 -0.36 22.26
C ASP A 171 0.72 0.80 21.47
N ALA A 172 -0.06 1.44 20.63
CA ALA A 172 0.35 2.72 20.06
C ALA A 172 0.72 3.61 21.27
N PRO A 173 1.87 4.31 21.23
CA PRO A 173 2.19 5.22 22.30
C PRO A 173 0.98 6.13 22.46
N ALA A 174 0.36 6.10 23.63
CA ALA A 174 -0.79 6.94 23.93
C ALA A 174 -0.40 8.33 23.46
N SER A 175 -1.03 8.78 22.37
CA SER A 175 -0.85 10.16 21.95
C SER A 175 -1.18 10.96 23.19
N THR A 176 -0.34 11.90 23.57
CA THR A 176 -0.52 12.74 24.74
C THR A 176 -1.74 13.68 24.63
N TYR A 177 -2.59 13.44 23.64
CA TYR A 177 -3.95 13.94 23.62
C TYR A 177 -4.75 13.14 24.65
N LYS A 178 -4.75 13.62 25.88
CA LYS A 178 -5.79 13.28 26.83
C LYS A 178 -7.10 13.78 26.22
N PHE A 179 -7.80 12.94 25.51
CA PHE A 179 -9.23 13.13 25.33
C PHE A 179 -9.83 13.03 26.72
N SER A 180 -10.19 14.16 27.31
CA SER A 180 -10.90 14.21 28.58
C SER A 180 -12.36 13.75 28.42
N SER A 181 -12.75 13.33 27.22
CA SER A 181 -14.10 12.97 26.84
C SER A 181 -14.29 11.46 26.84
N THR A 182 -15.38 11.02 27.45
CA THR A 182 -15.85 9.64 27.33
C THR A 182 -16.61 9.49 26.02
N ILE A 183 -16.09 8.68 25.11
CA ILE A 183 -16.79 8.34 23.86
C ILE A 183 -17.52 7.01 24.07
N ASN A 184 -18.83 7.04 23.86
CA ASN A 184 -19.68 5.85 23.84
C ASN A 184 -20.16 5.62 22.41
N ILE A 185 -20.00 4.39 21.90
CA ILE A 185 -20.47 3.98 20.58
C ILE A 185 -21.49 2.87 20.76
N GLU A 186 -22.67 3.04 20.16
CA GLU A 186 -23.69 2.01 20.09
C GLU A 186 -23.73 1.42 18.67
N VAL A 187 -23.68 0.10 18.57
CA VAL A 187 -23.67 -0.63 17.31
C VAL A 187 -24.88 -1.57 17.29
N ASN A 188 -25.58 -1.62 16.19
CA ASN A 188 -26.62 -2.61 15.97
C ASN A 188 -25.95 -3.99 15.74
N GLU A 189 -26.12 -4.90 16.67
CA GLU A 189 -25.47 -6.23 16.65
C GLU A 189 -25.86 -7.10 15.45
N HIS A 190 -27.02 -6.83 14.81
CA HIS A 190 -27.50 -7.61 13.66
C HIS A 190 -27.02 -7.05 12.31
N THR A 191 -26.87 -5.73 12.21
CA THR A 191 -26.52 -5.06 10.95
C THR A 191 -25.08 -4.54 10.92
N GLY A 192 -24.42 -4.43 12.08
CA GLY A 192 -23.12 -3.77 12.21
C GLY A 192 -23.17 -2.24 12.13
N GLU A 193 -24.38 -1.68 11.99
CA GLU A 193 -24.58 -0.24 11.83
C GLU A 193 -24.27 0.51 13.13
N ILE A 194 -23.51 1.58 13.05
CA ILE A 194 -23.28 2.48 14.19
C ILE A 194 -24.51 3.39 14.32
N THR A 195 -25.26 3.22 15.40
CA THR A 195 -26.53 3.91 15.65
C THR A 195 -26.40 5.14 16.54
N SER A 196 -25.33 5.23 17.34
CA SER A 196 -25.07 6.36 18.21
C SER A 196 -23.57 6.53 18.47
N ILE A 197 -23.08 7.76 18.47
CA ILE A 197 -21.77 8.15 18.99
C ILE A 197 -21.98 9.31 19.94
N LYS A 198 -21.68 9.15 21.22
CA LYS A 198 -21.78 10.19 22.23
C LYS A 198 -20.42 10.59 22.74
N ALA A 199 -20.12 11.89 22.75
CA ALA A 199 -18.95 12.46 23.40
C ALA A 199 -19.40 13.23 24.65
N ASP A 200 -18.92 12.85 25.83
CA ASP A 200 -19.32 13.42 27.12
C ASP A 200 -20.83 13.43 27.34
N GLY A 201 -21.51 12.37 26.87
CA GLY A 201 -22.96 12.23 26.97
C GLY A 201 -23.77 12.96 25.89
N ASN A 202 -23.15 13.77 25.05
CA ASN A 202 -23.82 14.46 23.94
C ASN A 202 -23.73 13.65 22.66
N GLU A 203 -24.87 13.47 22.00
CA GLU A 203 -24.92 12.79 20.69
C GLU A 203 -24.19 13.59 19.61
N VAL A 204 -23.22 13.00 18.94
CA VAL A 204 -22.43 13.61 17.87
C VAL A 204 -22.71 12.98 16.50
N LEU A 205 -23.32 11.81 16.48
CA LEU A 205 -23.73 11.16 15.24
C LEU A 205 -25.03 11.83 14.73
N ARG A 206 -25.01 12.30 13.49
CA ARG A 206 -26.20 12.95 12.88
C ARG A 206 -27.08 11.98 12.09
N THR A 207 -26.46 10.94 11.55
CA THR A 207 -27.13 9.87 10.76
C THR A 207 -26.38 8.56 11.01
N PRO A 208 -27.09 7.42 11.07
CA PRO A 208 -26.44 6.12 11.17
C PRO A 208 -25.40 5.89 10.07
N ILE A 209 -24.34 5.14 10.40
CA ILE A 209 -23.24 4.81 9.49
C ILE A 209 -23.31 3.30 9.22
N HIS A 210 -23.45 2.95 7.94
CA HIS A 210 -23.47 1.57 7.46
C HIS A 210 -22.10 1.06 7.06
#